data_2ac8a7d9da280933346d5f45b527487c
#
_entry.id   2ac8a7d9da280933346d5f45b527487c
#
_cell.length_a   1.000
_cell.length_b   1.000
_cell.length_c   1.000
_cell.angle_alpha   90.00
_cell.angle_beta   90.00
_cell.angle_gamma   90.00
#
_symmetry.space_group_name_H-M   'P 1'
#
loop_
_entity.id
_entity.type
_entity.pdbx_description
1 polymer ?
#
loop_
_entity_poly.entity_id
_entity_poly.type
_entity_poly.pdbx_seq_one_letter_code
_entity_poly.pdbx_strand_id
1 'polypeptide(L)'
;MSDNIRPSEISEILLSQLKEIDTDPRFDEVGTVLQVSDGVVRIHGLLKAEAGELLEFEDGIKAVVMNLEEDNVGAVLLGPTDKIKEGMTIKRTRRIASLNVGEGMVGRVVNPLGEPLDGKGRIEGELCEMPLERKAPGVIFRQPVTEPLQTGLKAIDSMIPIGRGQRELIIGDRQTGKTAIAVDTIINQRAAYEAGEPVYCIYVAVGQKGSTIASLVQTLKDKGAMDYTIVVAATAADPAALRYYAPFAGAAIGEYFRDTGRHALVVYDDLSKQAVAYREVSLILRRPSGREAYPGDIFYLHSRLLERAAKIIGQQEVAENMNDLPESLKGKVKAGGSLTALPIIETQAGDVSAYIPTNVISITDGQIFLESDLFNQGFRPAVNVGISVSRVGGSAQVKSMKKVAGTLKIDQAQYRELESFSKFSSDLDPVTAMALDKGRKNNVLLVQPQYSPMPVGEQVAILYCGTKGLLRDLPIDLVQDFQTTFLSKMRAFHTEDVLAPLAAGQMNDDIAAIIEKEAASIVTGLS
;
A
#
# COMPACT_ATOMS: atom_id res chain seq x y z
N MET A 1 30.12 -53.60 -59.81
CA MET A 1 28.81 -53.05 -60.22
C MET A 1 28.61 -51.78 -59.42
N SER A 2 28.80 -50.64 -60.04
CA SER A 2 28.59 -49.34 -59.44
C SER A 2 27.10 -49.01 -59.65
N ASP A 3 26.34 -49.06 -58.56
CA ASP A 3 24.96 -48.55 -58.56
C ASP A 3 24.99 -47.03 -58.74
N ASN A 4 24.70 -46.60 -59.94
CA ASN A 4 24.43 -45.20 -60.26
C ASN A 4 23.05 -44.84 -59.72
N ILE A 5 23.02 -44.29 -58.53
CA ILE A 5 21.79 -43.66 -57.97
C ILE A 5 21.39 -42.52 -58.90
N ARG A 6 20.19 -42.58 -59.49
CA ARG A 6 19.70 -41.54 -60.39
C ARG A 6 19.43 -40.24 -59.64
N PRO A 7 19.70 -39.07 -60.22
CA PRO A 7 19.43 -37.79 -59.59
C PRO A 7 17.99 -37.61 -59.10
N SER A 8 17.00 -38.27 -59.78
CA SER A 8 15.62 -38.30 -59.37
C SER A 8 15.35 -39.05 -58.07
N GLU A 9 16.10 -40.17 -57.82
CA GLU A 9 15.98 -40.93 -56.58
C GLU A 9 16.57 -40.17 -55.38
N ILE A 10 17.66 -39.44 -55.61
CA ILE A 10 18.23 -38.54 -54.59
C ILE A 10 17.27 -37.41 -54.24
N SER A 11 16.58 -36.85 -55.26
CA SER A 11 15.55 -35.82 -55.05
C SER A 11 14.31 -36.34 -54.32
N GLU A 12 13.88 -37.58 -54.60
CA GLU A 12 12.79 -38.22 -53.88
C GLU A 12 13.14 -38.58 -52.44
N ILE A 13 14.36 -39.06 -52.18
CA ILE A 13 14.84 -39.32 -50.84
C ILE A 13 14.98 -38.01 -50.03
N LEU A 14 15.52 -36.96 -50.64
CA LEU A 14 15.58 -35.64 -49.99
C LEU A 14 14.22 -35.04 -49.77
N LEU A 15 13.26 -35.20 -50.69
CA LEU A 15 11.87 -34.76 -50.53
C LEU A 15 11.12 -35.61 -49.48
N SER A 16 11.41 -36.90 -49.35
CA SER A 16 10.81 -37.72 -48.31
C SER A 16 11.42 -37.40 -46.93
N GLN A 17 12.73 -37.20 -46.85
CA GLN A 17 13.39 -36.73 -45.60
C GLN A 17 12.99 -35.32 -45.21
N LEU A 18 12.75 -34.43 -46.16
CA LEU A 18 12.16 -33.11 -45.93
C LEU A 18 10.68 -33.16 -45.51
N LYS A 19 9.93 -34.20 -45.93
CA LYS A 19 8.55 -34.43 -45.48
C LYS A 19 8.46 -35.14 -44.14
N GLU A 20 9.48 -35.94 -43.77
CA GLU A 20 9.64 -36.55 -42.43
C GLU A 20 10.27 -35.63 -41.39
N ILE A 21 10.91 -34.57 -41.81
CA ILE A 21 11.18 -33.45 -40.93
C ILE A 21 9.81 -32.79 -40.73
N ASP A 22 9.23 -33.09 -39.60
CA ASP A 22 8.02 -32.44 -39.06
C ASP A 22 8.29 -30.94 -39.04
N THR A 23 8.07 -30.28 -40.18
CA THR A 23 8.24 -28.85 -40.42
C THR A 23 7.01 -28.08 -39.92
N ASP A 24 6.38 -28.56 -38.86
CA ASP A 24 5.69 -27.69 -37.97
C ASP A 24 6.78 -27.21 -36.97
N PRO A 25 7.52 -26.17 -37.31
CA PRO A 25 8.46 -25.64 -36.35
C PRO A 25 7.61 -25.17 -35.19
N ARG A 26 7.78 -25.79 -34.01
CA ARG A 26 7.20 -25.31 -32.76
C ARG A 26 7.79 -23.94 -32.36
N PHE A 27 8.15 -23.11 -33.36
CA PHE A 27 8.56 -21.71 -33.23
C PHE A 27 7.46 -20.85 -32.59
N ASP A 28 6.22 -21.28 -32.68
CA ASP A 28 5.10 -20.64 -32.00
C ASP A 28 5.18 -20.78 -30.47
N GLU A 29 5.87 -21.79 -29.95
CA GLU A 29 5.93 -22.15 -28.54
C GLU A 29 7.31 -22.06 -27.92
N VAL A 30 8.35 -22.06 -28.75
CA VAL A 30 9.75 -22.03 -28.35
C VAL A 30 10.44 -20.87 -29.04
N GLY A 31 11.21 -20.09 -28.28
CA GLY A 31 11.99 -18.99 -28.81
C GLY A 31 13.46 -19.13 -28.48
N THR A 32 14.28 -18.40 -29.22
CA THR A 32 15.73 -18.31 -28.99
C THR A 32 16.09 -16.91 -28.55
N VAL A 33 16.88 -16.77 -27.51
CA VAL A 33 17.38 -15.49 -27.01
C VAL A 33 18.34 -14.88 -28.01
N LEU A 34 18.00 -13.71 -28.54
CA LEU A 34 18.85 -12.93 -29.44
C LEU A 34 19.82 -12.02 -28.71
N GLN A 35 19.36 -11.44 -27.61
CA GLN A 35 20.12 -10.45 -26.84
C GLN A 35 19.69 -10.48 -25.37
N VAL A 36 20.64 -10.31 -24.48
CA VAL A 36 20.42 -10.09 -23.04
C VAL A 36 21.01 -8.76 -22.63
N SER A 37 20.26 -7.91 -21.94
CA SER A 37 20.74 -6.63 -21.43
C SER A 37 19.97 -6.26 -20.15
N ASP A 38 20.70 -6.10 -19.04
CA ASP A 38 20.20 -5.56 -17.76
C ASP A 38 18.82 -6.10 -17.32
N GLY A 39 18.63 -7.42 -17.39
CA GLY A 39 17.37 -8.06 -16.97
C GLY A 39 16.26 -8.07 -18.03
N VAL A 40 16.56 -7.64 -19.24
CA VAL A 40 15.67 -7.74 -20.41
C VAL A 40 16.25 -8.69 -21.43
N VAL A 41 15.43 -9.54 -22.00
CA VAL A 41 15.79 -10.45 -23.08
C VAL A 41 14.98 -10.14 -24.33
N ARG A 42 15.63 -10.16 -25.48
CA ARG A 42 14.99 -10.17 -26.81
C ARG A 42 15.02 -11.57 -27.35
N ILE A 43 13.89 -12.04 -27.81
CA ILE A 43 13.64 -13.42 -28.16
C ILE A 43 13.12 -13.48 -29.58
N HIS A 44 13.72 -14.30 -30.42
CA HIS A 44 13.19 -14.62 -31.73
C HIS A 44 12.26 -15.84 -31.65
N GLY A 45 11.20 -15.84 -32.42
CA GLY A 45 10.13 -16.83 -32.34
C GLY A 45 9.03 -16.40 -31.39
N LEU A 46 8.31 -17.36 -30.80
CA LEU A 46 7.17 -17.09 -29.89
C LEU A 46 6.04 -16.26 -30.55
N LEU A 47 5.72 -16.54 -31.81
CA LEU A 47 4.81 -15.76 -32.64
C LEU A 47 3.38 -15.63 -32.07
N LYS A 48 2.98 -16.55 -31.18
CA LYS A 48 1.68 -16.55 -30.51
C LYS A 48 1.77 -16.07 -29.04
N ALA A 49 2.91 -15.53 -28.61
CA ALA A 49 3.05 -15.02 -27.24
C ALA A 49 2.10 -13.84 -27.00
N GLU A 50 1.58 -13.76 -25.79
CA GLU A 50 0.69 -12.70 -25.36
C GLU A 50 1.43 -11.74 -24.39
N ALA A 51 1.03 -10.46 -24.40
CA ALA A 51 1.57 -9.50 -23.43
C ALA A 51 1.19 -9.91 -22.01
N GLY A 52 2.17 -9.91 -21.09
CA GLY A 52 2.00 -10.41 -19.72
C GLY A 52 2.13 -11.92 -19.56
N GLU A 53 2.35 -12.68 -20.65
CA GLU A 53 2.57 -14.11 -20.57
C GLU A 53 3.89 -14.45 -19.89
N LEU A 54 3.85 -15.48 -19.05
CA LEU A 54 5.01 -16.04 -18.40
C LEU A 54 5.76 -16.98 -19.36
N LEU A 55 7.05 -16.76 -19.51
CA LEU A 55 7.96 -17.61 -20.24
C LEU A 55 8.89 -18.33 -19.26
N GLU A 56 9.41 -19.49 -19.61
CA GLU A 56 10.29 -20.28 -18.76
C GLU A 56 11.52 -20.81 -19.53
N PHE A 57 12.69 -20.61 -18.97
CA PHE A 57 13.96 -21.17 -19.42
C PHE A 57 14.09 -22.62 -18.94
N GLU A 58 15.01 -23.38 -19.55
CA GLU A 58 15.26 -24.78 -19.17
C GLU A 58 15.76 -24.93 -17.72
N ASP A 59 16.44 -23.92 -17.17
CA ASP A 59 16.90 -23.87 -15.78
C ASP A 59 15.83 -23.35 -14.79
N GLY A 60 14.59 -23.18 -15.24
CA GLY A 60 13.48 -22.74 -14.40
C GLY A 60 13.44 -21.24 -14.14
N ILE A 61 14.35 -20.45 -14.72
CA ILE A 61 14.27 -18.97 -14.66
C ILE A 61 13.07 -18.52 -15.48
N LYS A 62 12.29 -17.58 -14.94
CA LYS A 62 11.07 -17.07 -15.56
C LYS A 62 11.28 -15.68 -16.15
N ALA A 63 10.55 -15.39 -17.21
CA ALA A 63 10.47 -14.06 -17.81
C ALA A 63 9.02 -13.70 -18.12
N VAL A 64 8.69 -12.42 -18.19
CA VAL A 64 7.36 -11.93 -18.56
C VAL A 64 7.44 -11.14 -19.85
N VAL A 65 6.57 -11.44 -20.78
CA VAL A 65 6.45 -10.74 -22.06
C VAL A 65 5.97 -9.31 -21.84
N MET A 66 6.75 -8.34 -22.30
CA MET A 66 6.45 -6.91 -22.14
C MET A 66 6.24 -6.20 -23.49
N ASN A 67 6.96 -6.60 -24.53
CA ASN A 67 6.84 -6.04 -25.87
C ASN A 67 6.62 -7.16 -26.88
N LEU A 68 5.69 -6.92 -27.79
CA LEU A 68 5.47 -7.76 -28.96
C LEU A 68 5.84 -6.94 -30.18
N GLU A 69 6.92 -7.31 -30.87
CA GLU A 69 7.39 -6.69 -32.09
C GLU A 69 7.20 -7.66 -33.27
N GLU A 70 7.30 -7.19 -34.50
CA GLU A 70 7.05 -8.02 -35.68
C GLU A 70 7.97 -9.24 -35.77
N ASP A 71 9.26 -9.06 -35.43
CA ASP A 71 10.30 -10.09 -35.57
C ASP A 71 10.81 -10.65 -34.24
N ASN A 72 10.42 -10.05 -33.10
CA ASN A 72 10.93 -10.44 -31.81
C ASN A 72 9.98 -10.12 -30.65
N VAL A 73 10.20 -10.79 -29.53
CA VAL A 73 9.48 -10.57 -28.28
C VAL A 73 10.45 -10.02 -27.25
N GLY A 74 10.11 -8.89 -26.63
CA GLY A 74 10.83 -8.33 -25.50
C GLY A 74 10.23 -8.83 -24.18
N ALA A 75 11.05 -9.50 -23.36
CA ALA A 75 10.62 -10.00 -22.06
C ALA A 75 11.56 -9.54 -20.95
N VAL A 76 11.03 -9.41 -19.72
CA VAL A 76 11.81 -9.07 -18.52
C VAL A 76 12.04 -10.30 -17.67
N LEU A 77 13.27 -10.49 -17.22
CA LEU A 77 13.66 -11.61 -16.37
C LEU A 77 13.17 -11.40 -14.93
N LEU A 78 12.57 -12.42 -14.36
CA LEU A 78 12.13 -12.44 -12.97
C LEU A 78 13.16 -13.18 -12.05
N GLY A 79 14.40 -13.26 -12.48
CA GLY A 79 15.48 -13.95 -11.76
C GLY A 79 16.85 -13.39 -12.13
N PRO A 80 17.93 -14.06 -11.67
CA PRO A 80 19.28 -13.63 -11.91
C PRO A 80 19.61 -13.63 -13.42
N THR A 81 20.24 -12.55 -13.88
CA THR A 81 20.54 -12.31 -15.30
C THR A 81 21.84 -12.96 -15.75
N ASP A 82 22.74 -13.25 -14.82
CA ASP A 82 24.09 -13.79 -15.05
C ASP A 82 24.09 -15.19 -15.65
N LYS A 83 22.99 -15.94 -15.49
CA LYS A 83 22.82 -17.29 -16.03
C LYS A 83 22.31 -17.31 -17.46
N ILE A 84 21.66 -16.26 -17.92
CA ILE A 84 21.02 -16.22 -19.24
C ILE A 84 22.02 -15.71 -20.29
N LYS A 85 22.08 -16.43 -21.42
CA LYS A 85 22.99 -16.13 -22.53
C LYS A 85 22.25 -16.10 -23.87
N GLU A 86 22.84 -15.42 -24.83
CA GLU A 86 22.39 -15.47 -26.23
C GLU A 86 22.43 -16.90 -26.76
N GLY A 87 21.45 -17.27 -27.56
CA GLY A 87 21.26 -18.62 -28.09
C GLY A 87 20.53 -19.60 -27.17
N MET A 88 20.24 -19.22 -25.91
CA MET A 88 19.43 -20.07 -25.02
C MET A 88 17.99 -20.18 -25.49
N THR A 89 17.39 -21.33 -25.19
CA THR A 89 16.00 -21.64 -25.51
C THR A 89 15.07 -21.21 -24.38
N ILE A 90 13.94 -20.63 -24.74
CA ILE A 90 12.87 -20.24 -23.82
C ILE A 90 11.53 -20.72 -24.35
N LYS A 91 10.64 -21.17 -23.46
CA LYS A 91 9.32 -21.74 -23.80
C LYS A 91 8.19 -20.89 -23.28
N ARG A 92 7.09 -20.88 -24.02
CA ARG A 92 5.81 -20.34 -23.56
C ARG A 92 5.23 -21.24 -22.46
N THR A 93 4.68 -20.63 -21.43
CA THR A 93 3.88 -21.35 -20.44
C THR A 93 2.39 -21.32 -20.74
N ARG A 94 1.94 -20.45 -21.64
CA ARG A 94 0.53 -20.14 -21.93
C ARG A 94 -0.25 -19.66 -20.71
N ARG A 95 0.44 -19.09 -19.74
CA ARG A 95 -0.12 -18.57 -18.50
C ARG A 95 0.30 -17.12 -18.33
N ILE A 96 -0.61 -16.29 -17.94
CA ILE A 96 -0.32 -14.91 -17.54
C ILE A 96 0.45 -14.93 -16.22
N ALA A 97 1.37 -13.99 -16.05
CA ALA A 97 2.17 -13.89 -14.84
C ALA A 97 1.27 -13.82 -13.59
N SER A 98 1.40 -14.81 -12.73
CA SER A 98 0.56 -15.04 -11.57
C SER A 98 1.38 -15.54 -10.37
N LEU A 99 0.81 -15.43 -9.17
CA LEU A 99 1.37 -16.02 -7.96
C LEU A 99 0.30 -16.84 -7.24
N ASN A 100 0.76 -17.82 -6.45
CA ASN A 100 -0.12 -18.63 -5.63
C ASN A 100 -0.34 -17.95 -4.28
N VAL A 101 -1.58 -17.63 -3.93
CA VAL A 101 -1.98 -16.91 -2.72
C VAL A 101 -2.90 -17.77 -1.87
N GLY A 102 -2.70 -17.75 -0.57
CA GLY A 102 -3.55 -18.44 0.40
C GLY A 102 -3.28 -17.99 1.83
N GLU A 103 -4.03 -18.53 2.77
CA GLU A 103 -3.89 -18.18 4.19
C GLU A 103 -2.52 -18.54 4.77
N GLY A 104 -1.87 -19.58 4.23
CA GLY A 104 -0.50 -19.96 4.63
C GLY A 104 0.56 -18.90 4.36
N MET A 105 0.23 -17.82 3.63
CA MET A 105 1.13 -16.67 3.43
C MET A 105 1.14 -15.71 4.62
N VAL A 106 0.14 -15.77 5.50
CA VAL A 106 0.07 -14.89 6.67
C VAL A 106 1.25 -15.18 7.61
N GLY A 107 1.92 -14.14 8.07
CA GLY A 107 3.13 -14.26 8.88
C GLY A 107 4.41 -14.56 8.12
N ARG A 108 4.37 -14.56 6.78
CA ARG A 108 5.49 -14.88 5.92
C ARG A 108 6.11 -13.64 5.26
N VAL A 109 7.37 -13.79 4.88
CA VAL A 109 8.08 -12.83 4.02
C VAL A 109 8.34 -13.53 2.69
N VAL A 110 7.85 -12.93 1.61
CA VAL A 110 7.91 -13.52 0.25
C VAL A 110 8.50 -12.53 -0.75
N ASN A 111 9.00 -13.05 -1.87
CA ASN A 111 9.34 -12.22 -3.02
C ASN A 111 8.10 -11.92 -3.90
N PRO A 112 8.19 -11.09 -4.94
CA PRO A 112 7.08 -10.79 -5.84
C PRO A 112 6.49 -11.98 -6.61
N LEU A 113 7.17 -13.13 -6.61
CA LEU A 113 6.70 -14.38 -7.20
C LEU A 113 5.97 -15.28 -6.19
N GLY A 114 5.85 -14.84 -4.93
CA GLY A 114 5.27 -15.63 -3.85
C GLY A 114 6.22 -16.65 -3.23
N GLU A 115 7.51 -16.62 -3.56
CA GLU A 115 8.51 -17.53 -2.99
C GLU A 115 8.95 -17.03 -1.61
N PRO A 116 9.05 -17.92 -0.61
CA PRO A 116 9.40 -17.53 0.75
C PRO A 116 10.87 -17.11 0.88
N LEU A 117 11.11 -15.99 1.57
CA LEU A 117 12.42 -15.43 1.88
C LEU A 117 12.81 -15.58 3.37
N ASP A 118 11.90 -16.08 4.20
CA ASP A 118 12.02 -16.11 5.66
C ASP A 118 12.66 -17.39 6.22
N GLY A 119 13.09 -18.30 5.36
CA GLY A 119 13.71 -19.57 5.75
C GLY A 119 12.77 -20.59 6.40
N LYS A 120 11.46 -20.35 6.44
CA LYS A 120 10.46 -21.22 7.07
C LYS A 120 9.94 -22.34 6.15
N GLY A 121 10.60 -22.60 5.01
CA GLY A 121 10.17 -23.61 4.04
C GLY A 121 8.99 -23.15 3.17
N ARG A 122 8.39 -24.10 2.44
CA ARG A 122 7.28 -23.84 1.51
C ARG A 122 6.05 -23.31 2.24
N ILE A 123 5.25 -22.54 1.51
CA ILE A 123 3.94 -22.07 1.99
C ILE A 123 2.98 -23.24 1.93
N GLU A 124 2.37 -23.56 3.06
CA GLU A 124 1.45 -24.67 3.22
C GLU A 124 -0.02 -24.20 3.09
N GLY A 125 -0.92 -25.14 2.86
CA GLY A 125 -2.36 -24.89 2.78
C GLY A 125 -2.90 -24.78 1.35
N GLU A 126 -4.18 -24.43 1.25
CA GLU A 126 -4.84 -24.23 -0.03
C GLU A 126 -4.37 -22.92 -0.67
N LEU A 127 -3.87 -23.00 -1.89
CA LEU A 127 -3.39 -21.86 -2.65
C LEU A 127 -4.27 -21.63 -3.88
N CYS A 128 -4.61 -20.38 -4.13
CA CYS A 128 -5.32 -19.91 -5.31
C CYS A 128 -4.34 -19.17 -6.23
N GLU A 129 -4.38 -19.48 -7.51
CA GLU A 129 -3.60 -18.76 -8.51
C GLU A 129 -4.22 -17.39 -8.78
N MET A 130 -3.46 -16.33 -8.47
CA MET A 130 -3.87 -14.94 -8.63
C MET A 130 -2.99 -14.25 -9.67
N PRO A 131 -3.56 -13.66 -10.73
CA PRO A 131 -2.78 -12.93 -11.72
C PRO A 131 -2.16 -11.67 -11.09
N LEU A 132 -0.90 -11.38 -11.45
CA LEU A 132 -0.21 -10.17 -11.00
C LEU A 132 -0.91 -8.92 -11.52
N GLU A 133 -1.25 -8.90 -12.80
CA GLU A 133 -2.03 -7.83 -13.42
C GLU A 133 -3.47 -8.30 -13.67
N ARG A 134 -4.42 -7.56 -13.10
CA ARG A 134 -5.84 -7.82 -13.18
C ARG A 134 -6.60 -6.52 -13.31
N LYS A 135 -7.68 -6.50 -14.07
CA LYS A 135 -8.56 -5.33 -14.14
C LYS A 135 -9.24 -5.08 -12.80
N ALA A 136 -9.31 -3.81 -12.44
CA ALA A 136 -10.01 -3.39 -11.23
C ALA A 136 -11.52 -3.76 -11.31
N PRO A 137 -12.18 -3.98 -10.16
CA PRO A 137 -13.63 -4.17 -10.12
C PRO A 137 -14.37 -3.01 -10.78
N GLY A 138 -15.31 -3.30 -11.65
CA GLY A 138 -16.17 -2.31 -12.29
C GLY A 138 -17.06 -1.57 -11.28
N VAL A 139 -17.68 -0.47 -11.72
CA VAL A 139 -18.48 0.42 -10.84
C VAL A 139 -19.61 -0.33 -10.12
N ILE A 140 -20.29 -1.24 -10.81
CA ILE A 140 -21.43 -2.00 -10.26
C ILE A 140 -21.05 -2.96 -9.14
N PHE A 141 -19.78 -3.34 -9.04
CA PHE A 141 -19.26 -4.27 -8.02
C PHE A 141 -18.74 -3.56 -6.76
N ARG A 142 -18.77 -2.22 -6.75
CA ARG A 142 -18.29 -1.39 -5.65
C ARG A 142 -19.44 -0.83 -4.82
N GLN A 143 -19.17 -0.60 -3.55
CA GLN A 143 -20.05 0.19 -2.69
C GLN A 143 -19.30 1.37 -2.07
N PRO A 144 -20.02 2.40 -1.59
CA PRO A 144 -19.41 3.55 -0.93
C PRO A 144 -18.58 3.13 0.29
N VAL A 145 -17.50 3.88 0.53
CA VAL A 145 -16.63 3.69 1.70
C VAL A 145 -17.25 4.40 2.89
N THR A 146 -17.70 3.63 3.88
CA THR A 146 -18.38 4.13 5.10
C THR A 146 -17.82 3.55 6.39
N GLU A 147 -17.01 2.49 6.30
CA GLU A 147 -16.40 1.84 7.45
C GLU A 147 -15.01 2.40 7.71
N PRO A 148 -14.68 2.83 8.95
CA PRO A 148 -13.36 3.36 9.25
C PRO A 148 -12.27 2.28 9.21
N LEU A 149 -11.10 2.66 8.71
CA LEU A 149 -9.83 1.98 8.96
C LEU A 149 -9.07 2.82 9.99
N GLN A 150 -9.05 2.39 11.24
CA GLN A 150 -8.35 3.13 12.30
C GLN A 150 -6.84 2.98 12.14
N THR A 151 -6.15 4.10 12.05
CA THR A 151 -4.68 4.11 12.00
C THR A 151 -4.04 4.07 13.38
N GLY A 152 -4.80 4.45 14.41
CA GLY A 152 -4.31 4.60 15.77
C GLY A 152 -3.53 5.90 15.99
N LEU A 153 -3.48 6.77 14.97
CA LEU A 153 -2.79 8.06 15.02
C LEU A 153 -3.80 9.18 15.16
N LYS A 154 -3.76 9.89 16.27
CA LYS A 154 -4.70 10.97 16.61
C LYS A 154 -4.85 12.00 15.48
N ALA A 155 -3.74 12.44 14.91
CA ALA A 155 -3.73 13.45 13.86
C ALA A 155 -4.44 12.98 12.56
N ILE A 156 -4.34 11.68 12.23
CA ILE A 156 -4.91 11.10 11.02
C ILE A 156 -6.38 10.76 11.26
N ASP A 157 -6.68 9.95 12.26
CA ASP A 157 -8.04 9.47 12.54
C ASP A 157 -9.02 10.61 12.82
N SER A 158 -8.54 11.74 13.39
CA SER A 158 -9.37 12.91 13.67
C SER A 158 -9.58 13.85 12.48
N MET A 159 -8.54 14.10 11.67
CA MET A 159 -8.56 15.18 10.66
C MET A 159 -8.51 14.68 9.21
N ILE A 160 -7.98 13.48 8.97
CA ILE A 160 -7.78 12.88 7.65
C ILE A 160 -8.17 11.39 7.71
N PRO A 161 -9.43 11.08 8.04
CA PRO A 161 -9.85 9.70 8.28
C PRO A 161 -9.76 8.84 7.03
N ILE A 162 -9.37 7.59 7.22
CA ILE A 162 -9.24 6.58 6.17
C ILE A 162 -10.36 5.55 6.33
N GLY A 163 -11.00 5.19 5.21
CA GLY A 163 -12.03 4.16 5.19
C GLY A 163 -11.56 2.86 4.54
N ARG A 164 -12.21 1.76 4.89
CA ARG A 164 -11.96 0.43 4.32
C ARG A 164 -12.36 0.41 2.85
N GLY A 165 -11.38 0.23 1.97
CA GLY A 165 -11.54 0.29 0.51
C GLY A 165 -11.09 1.61 -0.12
N GLN A 166 -10.60 2.56 0.67
CA GLN A 166 -10.05 3.84 0.22
C GLN A 166 -8.59 3.71 -0.23
N ARG A 167 -8.16 4.64 -1.08
CA ARG A 167 -6.76 4.86 -1.46
C ARG A 167 -6.29 6.17 -0.86
N GLU A 168 -5.46 6.12 0.16
CA GLU A 168 -4.94 7.33 0.80
C GLU A 168 -3.43 7.41 0.64
N LEU A 169 -2.94 8.44 -0.03
CA LEU A 169 -1.53 8.65 -0.31
C LEU A 169 -0.80 9.17 0.94
N ILE A 170 0.34 8.58 1.27
CA ILE A 170 1.29 9.13 2.24
C ILE A 170 2.46 9.74 1.45
N ILE A 171 2.63 11.05 1.53
CA ILE A 171 3.60 11.79 0.72
C ILE A 171 4.45 12.72 1.57
N GLY A 172 5.72 12.83 1.23
CA GLY A 172 6.67 13.73 1.91
C GLY A 172 8.12 13.39 1.61
N ASP A 173 9.02 14.21 2.07
CA ASP A 173 10.45 14.04 1.87
C ASP A 173 11.01 12.82 2.60
N ARG A 174 12.25 12.48 2.28
CA ARG A 174 12.95 11.38 2.93
C ARG A 174 13.02 11.58 4.45
N GLN A 175 12.81 10.51 5.23
CA GLN A 175 12.89 10.50 6.70
C GLN A 175 11.86 11.38 7.43
N THR A 176 10.74 11.74 6.81
CA THR A 176 9.65 12.49 7.45
C THR A 176 8.65 11.62 8.23
N GLY A 177 8.86 10.30 8.27
CA GLY A 177 8.00 9.38 9.04
C GLY A 177 6.92 8.67 8.22
N LYS A 178 7.00 8.67 6.88
CA LYS A 178 6.02 7.98 5.99
C LYS A 178 5.83 6.49 6.35
N THR A 179 6.93 5.75 6.41
CA THR A 179 6.94 4.34 6.81
C THR A 179 6.42 4.13 8.23
N ALA A 180 6.71 5.05 9.15
CA ALA A 180 6.23 4.98 10.53
C ALA A 180 4.70 5.00 10.61
N ILE A 181 4.04 5.90 9.88
CA ILE A 181 2.57 5.96 9.80
C ILE A 181 2.00 4.64 9.28
N ALA A 182 2.58 4.08 8.22
CA ALA A 182 2.13 2.80 7.66
C ALA A 182 2.29 1.65 8.65
N VAL A 183 3.43 1.58 9.36
CA VAL A 183 3.69 0.54 10.37
C VAL A 183 2.77 0.69 11.58
N ASP A 184 2.55 1.91 12.08
CA ASP A 184 1.59 2.16 13.16
C ASP A 184 0.17 1.76 12.78
N THR A 185 -0.24 2.03 11.52
CA THR A 185 -1.53 1.60 10.99
C THR A 185 -1.65 0.06 10.99
N ILE A 186 -0.60 -0.66 10.60
CA ILE A 186 -0.57 -2.13 10.65
C ILE A 186 -0.66 -2.62 12.11
N ILE A 187 0.14 -2.07 13.01
CA ILE A 187 0.16 -2.46 14.43
C ILE A 187 -1.23 -2.24 15.07
N ASN A 188 -1.92 -1.17 14.68
CA ASN A 188 -3.24 -0.85 15.22
C ASN A 188 -4.34 -1.86 14.84
N GLN A 189 -4.15 -2.70 13.82
CA GLN A 189 -5.12 -3.71 13.42
C GLN A 189 -5.16 -4.92 14.38
N ARG A 190 -4.26 -4.97 15.36
CA ARG A 190 -4.18 -6.07 16.33
C ARG A 190 -5.50 -6.27 17.10
N ALA A 191 -6.15 -5.19 17.54
CA ALA A 191 -7.41 -5.28 18.27
C ALA A 191 -8.52 -5.92 17.42
N ALA A 192 -8.60 -5.62 16.13
CA ALA A 192 -9.55 -6.23 15.20
C ALA A 192 -9.24 -7.73 14.98
N TYR A 193 -7.94 -8.08 14.89
CA TYR A 193 -7.51 -9.47 14.78
C TYR A 193 -7.89 -10.28 16.03
N GLU A 194 -7.62 -9.76 17.22
CA GLU A 194 -7.98 -10.41 18.50
C GLU A 194 -9.50 -10.52 18.70
N ALA A 195 -10.28 -9.59 18.13
CA ALA A 195 -11.74 -9.64 18.12
C ALA A 195 -12.34 -10.63 17.10
N GLY A 196 -11.52 -11.28 16.27
CA GLY A 196 -11.98 -12.23 15.25
C GLY A 196 -12.45 -11.60 13.93
N GLU A 197 -12.24 -10.29 13.75
CA GLU A 197 -12.54 -9.54 12.52
C GLU A 197 -11.26 -8.96 11.90
N PRO A 198 -10.30 -9.79 11.47
CA PRO A 198 -8.98 -9.34 11.06
C PRO A 198 -9.02 -8.44 9.83
N VAL A 199 -8.16 -7.43 9.84
CA VAL A 199 -7.70 -6.76 8.62
C VAL A 199 -6.35 -7.34 8.28
N TYR A 200 -6.29 -8.11 7.19
CA TYR A 200 -5.03 -8.69 6.73
C TYR A 200 -4.15 -7.62 6.11
N CYS A 201 -2.96 -7.47 6.63
CA CYS A 201 -2.04 -6.42 6.20
C CYS A 201 -1.01 -6.97 5.22
N ILE A 202 -0.77 -6.27 4.15
CA ILE A 202 0.26 -6.58 3.16
C ILE A 202 1.23 -5.40 3.09
N TYR A 203 2.46 -5.61 3.53
CA TYR A 203 3.50 -4.60 3.42
C TYR A 203 4.40 -4.92 2.23
N VAL A 204 4.43 -4.04 1.25
CA VAL A 204 5.23 -4.20 0.02
C VAL A 204 6.45 -3.29 0.10
N ALA A 205 7.61 -3.87 0.32
CA ALA A 205 8.90 -3.19 0.31
C ALA A 205 9.44 -3.15 -1.12
N VAL A 206 9.56 -1.96 -1.71
CA VAL A 206 10.04 -1.77 -3.08
C VAL A 206 11.40 -1.08 -3.07
N GLY A 207 12.44 -1.78 -3.52
CA GLY A 207 13.78 -1.21 -3.65
C GLY A 207 14.40 -0.73 -2.33
N GLN A 208 14.02 -1.33 -1.22
CA GLN A 208 14.57 -1.02 0.10
C GLN A 208 15.82 -1.86 0.39
N LYS A 209 16.64 -1.41 1.33
CA LYS A 209 17.78 -2.21 1.81
C LYS A 209 17.28 -3.43 2.59
N GLY A 210 17.89 -4.58 2.40
CA GLY A 210 17.53 -5.81 3.12
C GLY A 210 17.55 -5.63 4.65
N SER A 211 18.51 -4.86 5.19
CA SER A 211 18.59 -4.55 6.63
C SER A 211 17.38 -3.75 7.13
N THR A 212 16.85 -2.83 6.32
CA THR A 212 15.65 -2.05 6.65
C THR A 212 14.42 -2.96 6.71
N ILE A 213 14.28 -3.86 5.74
CA ILE A 213 13.19 -4.86 5.71
C ILE A 213 13.28 -5.79 6.92
N ALA A 214 14.47 -6.28 7.25
CA ALA A 214 14.69 -7.15 8.41
C ALA A 214 14.32 -6.45 9.73
N SER A 215 14.70 -5.18 9.90
CA SER A 215 14.34 -4.37 11.08
C SER A 215 12.83 -4.15 11.17
N LEU A 216 12.16 -3.89 10.05
CA LEU A 216 10.71 -3.74 9.99
C LEU A 216 10.00 -5.05 10.38
N VAL A 217 10.40 -6.17 9.81
CA VAL A 217 9.84 -7.50 10.14
C VAL A 217 10.03 -7.80 11.62
N GLN A 218 11.19 -7.46 12.20
CA GLN A 218 11.43 -7.63 13.62
C GLN A 218 10.50 -6.75 14.47
N THR A 219 10.31 -5.49 14.10
CA THR A 219 9.37 -4.57 14.77
C THR A 219 7.94 -5.11 14.74
N LEU A 220 7.48 -5.61 13.59
CA LEU A 220 6.15 -6.21 13.45
C LEU A 220 6.00 -7.47 14.31
N LYS A 221 7.04 -8.30 14.41
CA LYS A 221 7.07 -9.48 15.30
C LYS A 221 6.98 -9.09 16.77
N ASP A 222 7.80 -8.13 17.19
CA ASP A 222 7.85 -7.67 18.58
C ASP A 222 6.51 -7.06 19.04
N LYS A 223 5.76 -6.49 18.10
CA LYS A 223 4.42 -5.95 18.34
C LYS A 223 3.28 -6.96 18.11
N GLY A 224 3.58 -8.22 17.74
CA GLY A 224 2.60 -9.26 17.43
C GLY A 224 1.78 -8.99 16.17
N ALA A 225 2.24 -8.08 15.30
CA ALA A 225 1.54 -7.72 14.08
C ALA A 225 1.82 -8.67 12.90
N MET A 226 2.84 -9.53 13.00
CA MET A 226 3.11 -10.54 11.97
C MET A 226 2.02 -11.61 11.87
N ASP A 227 1.22 -11.82 12.93
CA ASP A 227 0.17 -12.85 12.95
C ASP A 227 -0.97 -12.59 11.95
N TYR A 228 -1.05 -11.37 11.42
CA TYR A 228 -2.02 -10.95 10.39
C TYR A 228 -1.37 -10.17 9.25
N THR A 229 -0.04 -10.20 9.13
CA THR A 229 0.71 -9.43 8.12
C THR A 229 1.51 -10.33 7.20
N ILE A 230 1.51 -9.99 5.90
CA ILE A 230 2.35 -10.59 4.86
C ILE A 230 3.32 -9.51 4.38
N VAL A 231 4.60 -9.84 4.25
CA VAL A 231 5.61 -8.91 3.72
C VAL A 231 6.04 -9.37 2.35
N VAL A 232 5.86 -8.53 1.34
CA VAL A 232 6.37 -8.74 -0.02
C VAL A 232 7.63 -7.90 -0.19
N ALA A 233 8.77 -8.54 -0.40
CA ALA A 233 10.05 -7.86 -0.46
C ALA A 233 10.69 -7.95 -1.84
N ALA A 234 10.93 -6.79 -2.45
CA ALA A 234 11.83 -6.60 -3.59
C ALA A 234 12.92 -5.62 -3.16
N THR A 235 14.11 -6.13 -2.89
CA THR A 235 15.23 -5.34 -2.36
C THR A 235 15.86 -4.43 -3.42
N ALA A 236 16.72 -3.51 -3.00
CA ALA A 236 17.47 -2.65 -3.92
C ALA A 236 18.48 -3.45 -4.78
N ALA A 237 18.85 -4.66 -4.36
CA ALA A 237 19.74 -5.54 -5.10
C ALA A 237 19.02 -6.42 -6.13
N ASP A 238 17.68 -6.50 -6.05
CA ASP A 238 16.90 -7.32 -6.97
C ASP A 238 16.76 -6.62 -8.34
N PRO A 239 16.58 -7.40 -9.42
CA PRO A 239 16.33 -6.87 -10.76
C PRO A 239 15.18 -5.88 -10.81
N ALA A 240 15.25 -4.91 -11.74
CA ALA A 240 14.20 -3.90 -11.92
C ALA A 240 12.81 -4.52 -12.13
N ALA A 241 12.73 -5.65 -12.83
CA ALA A 241 11.49 -6.37 -13.04
C ALA A 241 10.80 -6.79 -11.73
N LEU A 242 11.54 -7.32 -10.75
CA LEU A 242 10.98 -7.70 -9.45
C LEU A 242 10.51 -6.47 -8.66
N ARG A 243 11.26 -5.36 -8.70
CA ARG A 243 10.86 -4.09 -8.08
C ARG A 243 9.60 -3.51 -8.74
N TYR A 244 9.46 -3.70 -10.04
CA TYR A 244 8.27 -3.29 -10.80
C TYR A 244 7.05 -4.12 -10.43
N TYR A 245 7.17 -5.46 -10.34
CA TYR A 245 6.05 -6.35 -10.05
C TYR A 245 5.67 -6.45 -8.57
N ALA A 246 6.52 -6.05 -7.64
CA ALA A 246 6.24 -6.16 -6.20
C ALA A 246 4.91 -5.52 -5.77
N PRO A 247 4.55 -4.28 -6.18
CA PRO A 247 3.26 -3.72 -5.85
C PRO A 247 2.07 -4.50 -6.44
N PHE A 248 2.22 -5.06 -7.65
CA PHE A 248 1.17 -5.90 -8.25
C PHE A 248 0.99 -7.22 -7.50
N ALA A 249 2.07 -7.82 -7.02
CA ALA A 249 2.01 -8.99 -6.15
C ALA A 249 1.29 -8.70 -4.83
N GLY A 250 1.61 -7.57 -4.19
CA GLY A 250 0.90 -7.11 -3.01
C GLY A 250 -0.59 -6.88 -3.24
N ALA A 251 -0.95 -6.28 -4.39
CA ALA A 251 -2.34 -6.10 -4.80
C ALA A 251 -3.05 -7.44 -4.99
N ALA A 252 -2.44 -8.40 -5.69
CA ALA A 252 -3.01 -9.72 -5.93
C ALA A 252 -3.25 -10.49 -4.61
N ILE A 253 -2.31 -10.40 -3.65
CA ILE A 253 -2.49 -10.97 -2.31
C ILE A 253 -3.67 -10.29 -1.59
N GLY A 254 -3.74 -8.96 -1.62
CA GLY A 254 -4.84 -8.21 -1.00
C GLY A 254 -6.20 -8.51 -1.63
N GLU A 255 -6.26 -8.70 -2.94
CA GLU A 255 -7.46 -9.07 -3.67
C GLU A 255 -8.00 -10.45 -3.28
N TYR A 256 -7.13 -11.42 -2.99
CA TYR A 256 -7.55 -12.72 -2.49
C TYR A 256 -8.39 -12.59 -1.23
N PHE A 257 -7.93 -11.78 -0.25
CA PHE A 257 -8.69 -11.53 0.97
C PHE A 257 -9.96 -10.73 0.70
N ARG A 258 -9.89 -9.67 -0.12
CA ARG A 258 -11.04 -8.85 -0.52
C ARG A 258 -12.13 -9.68 -1.17
N ASP A 259 -11.78 -10.49 -2.18
CA ASP A 259 -12.74 -11.23 -2.99
C ASP A 259 -13.32 -12.44 -2.24
N THR A 260 -12.67 -12.87 -1.17
CA THR A 260 -13.20 -13.88 -0.24
C THR A 260 -13.97 -13.27 0.96
N GLY A 261 -14.38 -12.00 0.85
CA GLY A 261 -15.25 -11.31 1.82
C GLY A 261 -14.55 -10.79 3.06
N ARG A 262 -13.22 -10.73 3.06
CA ARG A 262 -12.40 -10.25 4.18
C ARG A 262 -11.91 -8.83 3.94
N HIS A 263 -11.29 -8.24 4.95
CA HIS A 263 -10.70 -6.92 4.85
C HIS A 263 -9.19 -7.02 4.73
N ALA A 264 -8.62 -6.28 3.78
CA ALA A 264 -7.19 -6.20 3.59
C ALA A 264 -6.72 -4.74 3.52
N LEU A 265 -5.49 -4.53 3.99
CA LEU A 265 -4.74 -3.27 3.89
C LEU A 265 -3.44 -3.55 3.16
N VAL A 266 -3.18 -2.85 2.06
CA VAL A 266 -1.90 -2.93 1.37
C VAL A 266 -1.15 -1.61 1.48
N VAL A 267 0.10 -1.69 1.90
CA VAL A 267 1.05 -0.57 1.95
C VAL A 267 2.08 -0.74 0.85
N TYR A 268 2.26 0.26 0.01
CA TYR A 268 3.30 0.27 -1.04
C TYR A 268 4.42 1.22 -0.65
N ASP A 269 5.52 0.71 -0.14
CA ASP A 269 6.66 1.51 0.33
C ASP A 269 7.92 1.25 -0.54
N ASP A 270 8.16 2.03 -1.63
CA ASP A 270 7.37 3.14 -2.15
C ASP A 270 7.13 3.01 -3.67
N LEU A 271 6.10 3.67 -4.15
CA LEU A 271 5.77 3.70 -5.58
C LEU A 271 6.72 4.59 -6.42
N SER A 272 7.46 5.50 -5.78
CA SER A 272 8.51 6.28 -6.48
C SER A 272 9.59 5.34 -7.02
N LYS A 273 10.00 4.34 -6.23
CA LYS A 273 10.97 3.33 -6.66
C LYS A 273 10.40 2.36 -7.69
N GLN A 274 9.09 2.03 -7.60
CA GLN A 274 8.43 1.28 -8.66
C GLN A 274 8.48 2.04 -9.99
N ALA A 275 8.18 3.35 -9.97
CA ALA A 275 8.24 4.19 -11.17
C ALA A 275 9.65 4.22 -11.77
N VAL A 276 10.69 4.33 -10.94
CA VAL A 276 12.09 4.27 -11.39
C VAL A 276 12.40 2.92 -12.02
N ALA A 277 11.99 1.80 -11.41
CA ALA A 277 12.19 0.46 -11.97
C ALA A 277 11.45 0.30 -13.31
N TYR A 278 10.24 0.82 -13.43
CA TYR A 278 9.50 0.79 -14.69
C TYR A 278 10.14 1.63 -15.79
N ARG A 279 10.69 2.81 -15.43
CA ARG A 279 11.48 3.64 -16.34
C ARG A 279 12.72 2.90 -16.84
N GLU A 280 13.46 2.24 -15.94
CA GLU A 280 14.65 1.45 -16.27
C GLU A 280 14.31 0.34 -17.29
N VAL A 281 13.31 -0.50 -17.00
CA VAL A 281 12.82 -1.55 -17.90
C VAL A 281 12.36 -0.98 -19.24
N SER A 282 11.60 0.11 -19.23
CA SER A 282 11.06 0.72 -20.45
C SER A 282 12.14 1.30 -21.36
N LEU A 283 13.19 1.91 -20.79
CA LEU A 283 14.33 2.42 -21.55
C LEU A 283 15.14 1.30 -22.21
N ILE A 284 15.35 0.18 -21.50
CA ILE A 284 16.05 -0.98 -22.06
C ILE A 284 15.23 -1.62 -23.19
N LEU A 285 13.90 -1.68 -23.04
CA LEU A 285 12.97 -2.12 -24.09
C LEU A 285 12.81 -1.10 -25.23
N ARG A 286 13.52 0.03 -25.18
CA ARG A 286 13.47 1.13 -26.18
C ARG A 286 12.07 1.71 -26.39
N ARG A 287 11.22 1.69 -25.37
CA ARG A 287 9.94 2.39 -25.40
C ARG A 287 10.16 3.90 -25.45
N PRO A 288 9.33 4.65 -26.20
CA PRO A 288 9.46 6.10 -26.26
C PRO A 288 9.30 6.73 -24.88
N SER A 289 10.24 7.58 -24.51
CA SER A 289 10.24 8.29 -23.23
C SER A 289 9.64 9.69 -23.36
N GLY A 290 8.95 10.13 -22.30
CA GLY A 290 8.38 11.46 -22.14
C GLY A 290 9.10 12.28 -21.06
N ARG A 291 8.33 13.03 -20.28
CA ARG A 291 8.84 13.88 -19.19
C ARG A 291 9.66 13.05 -18.19
N GLU A 292 10.82 13.56 -17.79
CA GLU A 292 11.77 12.95 -16.85
C GLU A 292 12.21 11.52 -17.27
N ALA A 293 12.21 11.26 -18.58
CA ALA A 293 12.49 9.95 -19.19
C ALA A 293 11.53 8.82 -18.76
N TYR A 294 10.39 9.11 -18.16
CA TYR A 294 9.34 8.13 -17.92
C TYR A 294 8.60 7.78 -19.21
N PRO A 295 8.16 6.52 -19.38
CA PRO A 295 7.33 6.14 -20.52
C PRO A 295 5.96 6.82 -20.45
N GLY A 296 5.30 6.99 -21.61
CA GLY A 296 4.03 7.71 -21.70
C GLY A 296 2.88 7.10 -20.91
N ASP A 297 2.97 5.82 -20.57
CA ASP A 297 1.96 5.07 -19.81
C ASP A 297 2.24 5.01 -18.29
N ILE A 298 3.14 5.84 -17.77
CA ILE A 298 3.48 5.86 -16.32
C ILE A 298 2.26 6.19 -15.44
N PHE A 299 1.34 7.02 -15.91
CA PHE A 299 0.09 7.27 -15.22
C PHE A 299 -0.75 5.98 -15.13
N TYR A 300 -0.85 5.25 -16.23
CA TYR A 300 -1.58 3.99 -16.29
C TYR A 300 -0.96 2.90 -15.40
N LEU A 301 0.36 2.90 -15.20
CA LEU A 301 1.03 2.02 -14.25
C LEU A 301 0.41 2.12 -12.85
N HIS A 302 0.35 3.33 -12.30
CA HIS A 302 -0.17 3.55 -10.95
C HIS A 302 -1.70 3.51 -10.89
N SER A 303 -2.41 3.96 -11.92
CA SER A 303 -3.87 3.95 -11.93
C SER A 303 -4.43 2.53 -11.97
N ARG A 304 -3.89 1.64 -12.84
CA ARG A 304 -4.34 0.24 -12.90
C ARG A 304 -4.02 -0.56 -11.62
N LEU A 305 -2.96 -0.17 -10.90
CA LEU A 305 -2.62 -0.74 -9.60
C LEU A 305 -3.59 -0.26 -8.51
N LEU A 306 -3.72 1.06 -8.36
CA LEU A 306 -4.45 1.67 -7.25
C LEU A 306 -5.97 1.53 -7.38
N GLU A 307 -6.51 1.47 -8.61
CA GLU A 307 -7.94 1.22 -8.84
C GLU A 307 -8.39 -0.18 -8.38
N ARG A 308 -7.49 -1.10 -8.14
CA ARG A 308 -7.78 -2.43 -7.58
C ARG A 308 -8.20 -2.37 -6.11
N ALA A 309 -7.81 -1.31 -5.38
CA ALA A 309 -8.31 -1.04 -4.04
C ALA A 309 -9.77 -0.57 -4.10
N ALA A 310 -10.66 -1.30 -3.42
CA ALA A 310 -12.08 -1.02 -3.41
C ALA A 310 -12.79 -1.71 -2.24
N LYS A 311 -13.99 -1.22 -1.91
CA LYS A 311 -14.98 -1.93 -1.09
C LYS A 311 -15.94 -2.65 -2.04
N ILE A 312 -16.05 -3.96 -1.91
CA ILE A 312 -16.93 -4.78 -2.74
C ILE A 312 -18.36 -4.70 -2.23
N ILE A 313 -19.30 -4.73 -3.16
CA ILE A 313 -20.73 -4.68 -2.88
C ILE A 313 -21.16 -5.80 -1.90
N GLY A 314 -22.13 -5.49 -1.03
CA GLY A 314 -22.65 -6.45 -0.05
C GLY A 314 -23.63 -7.48 -0.62
N GLN A 315 -24.02 -7.40 -1.89
CA GLN A 315 -24.92 -8.34 -2.55
C GLN A 315 -24.12 -9.51 -3.15
N GLN A 316 -24.31 -10.70 -2.62
CA GLN A 316 -23.56 -11.91 -2.99
C GLN A 316 -23.65 -12.23 -4.49
N GLU A 317 -24.85 -12.23 -5.04
CA GLU A 317 -25.11 -12.55 -6.46
C GLU A 317 -24.35 -11.61 -7.41
N VAL A 318 -24.23 -10.33 -7.03
CA VAL A 318 -23.50 -9.35 -7.83
C VAL A 318 -21.99 -9.56 -7.69
N ALA A 319 -21.50 -9.80 -6.46
CA ALA A 319 -20.08 -10.02 -6.20
C ALA A 319 -19.53 -11.26 -6.93
N GLU A 320 -20.29 -12.34 -7.00
CA GLU A 320 -19.92 -13.57 -7.71
C GLU A 320 -19.76 -13.39 -9.23
N ASN A 321 -20.39 -12.36 -9.80
CA ASN A 321 -20.30 -12.01 -11.20
C ASN A 321 -19.29 -10.88 -11.50
N MET A 322 -18.38 -10.59 -10.56
CA MET A 322 -17.37 -9.57 -10.73
C MET A 322 -16.50 -9.82 -11.97
N ASN A 323 -16.20 -8.73 -12.68
CA ASN A 323 -15.36 -8.83 -13.88
C ASN A 323 -13.96 -9.37 -13.55
N ASP A 324 -13.40 -10.09 -14.49
CA ASP A 324 -12.00 -10.56 -14.47
C ASP A 324 -11.65 -11.42 -13.24
N LEU A 325 -12.62 -12.21 -12.76
CA LEU A 325 -12.43 -13.13 -11.64
C LEU A 325 -11.51 -14.29 -12.06
N PRO A 326 -10.43 -14.54 -11.28
CA PRO A 326 -9.59 -15.72 -11.52
C PRO A 326 -10.39 -17.03 -11.39
N GLU A 327 -10.10 -18.00 -12.24
CA GLU A 327 -10.73 -19.33 -12.18
C GLU A 327 -10.58 -19.98 -10.81
N SER A 328 -9.42 -19.76 -10.14
CA SER A 328 -9.10 -20.29 -8.82
C SER A 328 -10.02 -19.77 -7.70
N LEU A 329 -10.69 -18.62 -7.92
CA LEU A 329 -11.64 -18.02 -6.98
C LEU A 329 -13.10 -18.32 -7.27
N LYS A 330 -13.42 -18.96 -8.41
CA LYS A 330 -14.81 -19.33 -8.72
C LYS A 330 -15.39 -20.22 -7.61
N GLY A 331 -16.55 -19.83 -7.13
CA GLY A 331 -17.23 -20.50 -5.99
C GLY A 331 -16.68 -20.18 -4.61
N LYS A 332 -15.64 -19.35 -4.49
CA LYS A 332 -15.07 -18.89 -3.20
C LYS A 332 -15.33 -17.42 -2.91
N VAL A 333 -15.88 -16.69 -3.86
CA VAL A 333 -16.18 -15.25 -3.74
C VAL A 333 -17.23 -15.03 -2.66
N LYS A 334 -16.95 -14.03 -1.80
CA LYS A 334 -17.90 -13.54 -0.78
C LYS A 334 -18.00 -12.02 -0.88
N ALA A 335 -19.23 -11.54 -0.73
CA ALA A 335 -19.52 -10.11 -0.78
C ALA A 335 -18.99 -9.34 0.44
N GLY A 336 -18.89 -8.02 0.31
CA GLY A 336 -18.61 -7.10 1.41
C GLY A 336 -17.14 -6.97 1.81
N GLY A 337 -16.21 -7.68 1.16
CA GLY A 337 -14.78 -7.52 1.40
C GLY A 337 -14.23 -6.17 0.97
N SER A 338 -13.05 -5.80 1.47
CA SER A 338 -12.39 -4.54 1.09
C SER A 338 -10.88 -4.68 0.95
N LEU A 339 -10.31 -3.90 0.05
CA LEU A 339 -8.87 -3.69 -0.06
C LEU A 339 -8.60 -2.19 0.04
N THR A 340 -7.95 -1.77 1.12
CA THR A 340 -7.51 -0.40 1.36
C THR A 340 -6.05 -0.27 0.92
N ALA A 341 -5.70 0.80 0.22
CA ALA A 341 -4.34 1.03 -0.23
C ALA A 341 -3.73 2.28 0.42
N LEU A 342 -2.53 2.14 0.95
CA LEU A 342 -1.68 3.23 1.42
C LEU A 342 -0.41 3.29 0.57
N PRO A 343 -0.47 3.92 -0.63
CA PRO A 343 0.73 4.19 -1.40
C PRO A 343 1.59 5.24 -0.71
N ILE A 344 2.91 5.03 -0.77
CA ILE A 344 3.90 6.00 -0.29
C ILE A 344 4.62 6.58 -1.49
N ILE A 345 4.76 7.91 -1.51
CA ILE A 345 5.55 8.66 -2.49
C ILE A 345 6.59 9.50 -1.77
N GLU A 346 7.82 9.44 -2.25
CA GLU A 346 8.92 10.28 -1.78
C GLU A 346 9.02 11.54 -2.64
N THR A 347 8.98 12.72 -1.99
CA THR A 347 9.25 14.02 -2.61
C THR A 347 10.70 14.43 -2.38
N GLN A 348 11.15 15.45 -3.11
CA GLN A 348 12.41 16.14 -2.92
C GLN A 348 12.10 17.60 -2.58
N ALA A 349 12.60 18.09 -1.46
CA ALA A 349 12.38 19.46 -0.98
C ALA A 349 10.89 19.89 -0.95
N GLY A 350 10.00 18.95 -0.61
CA GLY A 350 8.55 19.20 -0.53
C GLY A 350 7.86 19.42 -1.89
N ASP A 351 8.53 19.17 -3.02
CA ASP A 351 7.93 19.41 -4.34
C ASP A 351 6.87 18.37 -4.69
N VAL A 352 5.61 18.74 -4.47
CA VAL A 352 4.44 17.95 -4.88
C VAL A 352 4.05 18.15 -6.34
N SER A 353 4.66 19.11 -7.04
CA SER A 353 4.40 19.42 -8.45
C SER A 353 5.22 18.55 -9.41
N ALA A 354 6.15 17.76 -8.90
CA ALA A 354 6.90 16.77 -9.66
C ALA A 354 5.97 15.75 -10.35
N TYR A 355 6.49 15.07 -11.37
CA TYR A 355 5.65 14.28 -12.28
C TYR A 355 4.95 13.11 -11.58
N ILE A 356 5.67 12.29 -10.82
CA ILE A 356 5.10 11.13 -10.13
C ILE A 356 4.16 11.54 -8.98
N PRO A 357 4.52 12.46 -8.07
CA PRO A 357 3.61 12.98 -7.06
C PRO A 357 2.27 13.46 -7.62
N THR A 358 2.30 14.31 -8.64
CA THR A 358 1.09 14.86 -9.28
C THR A 358 0.17 13.75 -9.81
N ASN A 359 0.74 12.74 -10.49
CA ASN A 359 -0.02 11.62 -11.01
C ASN A 359 -0.71 10.84 -9.89
N VAL A 360 0.01 10.48 -8.82
CA VAL A 360 -0.54 9.66 -7.74
C VAL A 360 -1.55 10.43 -6.90
N ILE A 361 -1.35 11.73 -6.64
CA ILE A 361 -2.35 12.60 -5.98
C ILE A 361 -3.68 12.59 -6.75
N SER A 362 -3.63 12.60 -8.09
CA SER A 362 -4.84 12.59 -8.91
C SER A 362 -5.59 11.26 -8.91
N ILE A 363 -4.88 10.15 -8.72
CA ILE A 363 -5.44 8.80 -8.71
C ILE A 363 -6.06 8.45 -7.35
N THR A 364 -5.51 8.99 -6.25
CA THR A 364 -5.89 8.63 -4.89
C THR A 364 -7.11 9.42 -4.38
N ASP A 365 -7.75 8.90 -3.34
CA ASP A 365 -8.92 9.50 -2.70
C ASP A 365 -8.54 10.53 -1.62
N GLY A 366 -7.31 10.96 -1.61
CA GLY A 366 -6.74 11.94 -0.70
C GLY A 366 -5.26 11.71 -0.46
N GLN A 367 -4.66 12.59 0.35
CA GLN A 367 -3.25 12.52 0.70
C GLN A 367 -2.99 13.00 2.13
N ILE A 368 -2.06 12.33 2.79
CA ILE A 368 -1.42 12.73 4.05
C ILE A 368 -0.05 13.31 3.69
N PHE A 369 0.09 14.61 3.77
CA PHE A 369 1.34 15.30 3.46
C PHE A 369 2.19 15.47 4.72
N LEU A 370 3.42 14.98 4.67
CA LEU A 370 4.40 15.10 5.75
C LEU A 370 5.45 16.15 5.41
N GLU A 371 5.62 17.10 6.31
CA GLU A 371 6.47 18.27 6.13
C GLU A 371 7.75 18.13 6.97
N SER A 372 8.91 18.36 6.33
CA SER A 372 10.22 18.26 6.98
C SER A 372 10.39 19.27 8.11
N ASP A 373 9.88 20.49 7.96
CA ASP A 373 9.97 21.53 8.96
C ASP A 373 9.21 21.17 10.24
N LEU A 374 8.01 20.60 10.11
CA LEU A 374 7.25 20.11 11.25
C LEU A 374 7.96 18.94 11.95
N PHE A 375 8.54 18.04 11.17
CA PHE A 375 9.31 16.91 11.72
C PHE A 375 10.50 17.38 12.53
N ASN A 376 11.25 18.36 12.02
CA ASN A 376 12.42 18.95 12.69
C ASN A 376 12.04 19.77 13.94
N GLN A 377 10.84 20.38 13.95
CA GLN A 377 10.29 21.07 15.12
C GLN A 377 9.78 20.10 16.21
N GLY A 378 9.77 18.78 15.94
CA GLY A 378 9.33 17.77 16.92
C GLY A 378 7.85 17.40 16.82
N PHE A 379 7.09 17.94 15.88
CA PHE A 379 5.73 17.51 15.61
C PHE A 379 5.73 16.16 14.89
N ARG A 380 5.36 15.10 15.59
CA ARG A 380 5.36 13.73 15.09
C ARG A 380 4.05 13.02 15.45
N PRO A 381 3.28 12.57 14.41
CA PRO A 381 3.57 12.62 12.98
C PRO A 381 3.54 14.06 12.43
N ALA A 382 4.44 14.33 11.47
CA ALA A 382 4.66 15.67 10.91
C ALA A 382 3.61 16.05 9.84
N VAL A 383 2.34 15.82 10.13
CA VAL A 383 1.23 16.00 9.19
C VAL A 383 0.93 17.49 8.98
N ASN A 384 1.03 17.93 7.73
CA ASN A 384 0.53 19.24 7.36
C ASN A 384 -0.98 19.18 7.10
N VAL A 385 -1.76 19.64 8.06
CA VAL A 385 -3.23 19.57 8.04
C VAL A 385 -3.85 20.43 6.93
N GLY A 386 -3.17 21.53 6.54
CA GLY A 386 -3.67 22.47 5.54
C GLY A 386 -3.77 21.89 4.14
N ILE A 387 -2.79 21.08 3.75
CA ILE A 387 -2.71 20.46 2.41
C ILE A 387 -3.05 18.97 2.39
N SER A 388 -3.24 18.37 3.56
CA SER A 388 -3.70 16.99 3.68
C SER A 388 -5.22 16.92 3.53
N VAL A 389 -5.71 15.95 2.77
CA VAL A 389 -7.13 15.81 2.43
C VAL A 389 -7.53 14.34 2.44
N SER A 390 -8.67 14.01 3.04
CA SER A 390 -9.40 12.77 2.78
C SER A 390 -10.70 13.10 2.06
N ARG A 391 -10.90 12.56 0.86
CA ARG A 391 -12.15 12.77 0.08
C ARG A 391 -13.33 11.98 0.63
N VAL A 392 -13.08 10.92 1.38
CA VAL A 392 -14.11 10.15 2.10
C VAL A 392 -14.53 10.91 3.38
N GLY A 393 -13.56 11.47 4.08
CA GLY A 393 -13.78 12.35 5.22
C GLY A 393 -14.62 11.71 6.33
N GLY A 394 -15.51 12.49 6.95
CA GLY A 394 -16.31 12.05 8.08
C GLY A 394 -17.28 10.89 7.82
N SER A 395 -17.42 10.41 6.57
CA SER A 395 -18.16 9.17 6.27
C SER A 395 -17.44 7.93 6.78
N ALA A 396 -16.11 8.01 6.90
CA ALA A 396 -15.24 6.94 7.41
C ALA A 396 -14.79 7.19 8.87
N GLN A 397 -15.56 7.95 9.64
CA GLN A 397 -15.29 8.16 11.07
C GLN A 397 -16.39 7.56 11.94
N VAL A 398 -16.01 7.07 13.12
CA VAL A 398 -16.97 6.76 14.17
C VAL A 398 -17.71 8.05 14.60
N LYS A 399 -18.99 7.96 14.93
CA LYS A 399 -19.84 9.14 15.20
C LYS A 399 -19.31 10.01 16.35
N SER A 400 -18.71 9.39 17.39
CA SER A 400 -18.08 10.08 18.51
C SER A 400 -16.89 10.93 18.05
N MET A 401 -16.00 10.38 17.23
CA MET A 401 -14.86 11.10 16.66
C MET A 401 -15.34 12.27 15.78
N LYS A 402 -16.32 12.04 14.91
CA LYS A 402 -16.90 13.07 14.06
C LYS A 402 -17.49 14.23 14.86
N LYS A 403 -18.16 13.94 16.00
CA LYS A 403 -18.74 14.95 16.89
C LYS A 403 -17.66 15.77 17.60
N VAL A 404 -16.59 15.12 18.05
CA VAL A 404 -15.53 15.75 18.85
C VAL A 404 -14.51 16.48 17.97
N ALA A 405 -14.06 15.84 16.89
CA ALA A 405 -12.97 16.36 16.05
C ALA A 405 -13.45 17.15 14.83
N GLY A 406 -14.76 17.38 14.68
CA GLY A 406 -15.34 18.02 13.49
C GLY A 406 -14.79 19.42 13.17
N THR A 407 -14.42 20.19 14.19
CA THR A 407 -13.82 21.53 14.03
C THR A 407 -12.30 21.53 14.12
N LEU A 408 -11.67 20.44 14.60
CA LEU A 408 -10.25 20.40 14.92
C LEU A 408 -9.37 20.77 13.71
N LYS A 409 -9.72 20.29 12.52
CA LYS A 409 -8.98 20.60 11.30
C LYS A 409 -9.00 22.09 10.98
N ILE A 410 -10.15 22.72 11.13
CA ILE A 410 -10.32 24.17 10.91
C ILE A 410 -9.57 24.96 11.98
N ASP A 411 -9.72 24.56 13.26
CA ASP A 411 -9.05 25.20 14.39
C ASP A 411 -7.52 25.15 14.21
N GLN A 412 -6.97 24.01 13.75
CA GLN A 412 -5.54 23.86 13.51
C GLN A 412 -5.03 24.63 12.28
N ALA A 413 -5.82 24.71 11.21
CA ALA A 413 -5.47 25.52 10.05
C ALA A 413 -5.45 27.02 10.44
N GLN A 414 -6.45 27.48 11.18
CA GLN A 414 -6.53 28.85 11.67
C GLN A 414 -5.39 29.17 12.64
N TYR A 415 -5.05 28.24 13.55
CA TYR A 415 -3.91 28.39 14.44
C TYR A 415 -2.61 28.65 13.67
N ARG A 416 -2.31 27.88 12.61
CA ARG A 416 -1.09 28.07 11.81
C ARG A 416 -1.03 29.44 11.12
N GLU A 417 -2.17 29.91 10.63
CA GLU A 417 -2.28 31.23 10.04
C GLU A 417 -1.98 32.31 11.09
N LEU A 418 -2.63 32.25 12.25
CA LEU A 418 -2.41 33.16 13.36
C LEU A 418 -0.98 33.10 13.92
N GLU A 419 -0.39 31.91 14.01
CA GLU A 419 1.01 31.72 14.46
C GLU A 419 1.99 32.44 13.54
N SER A 420 1.77 32.40 12.22
CA SER A 420 2.62 33.11 11.28
C SER A 420 2.53 34.64 11.46
N PHE A 421 1.34 35.16 11.72
CA PHE A 421 1.13 36.58 11.99
C PHE A 421 1.69 37.01 13.34
N SER A 422 1.56 36.18 14.38
CA SER A 422 2.04 36.49 15.73
C SER A 422 3.55 36.71 15.81
N LYS A 423 4.32 36.16 14.87
CA LYS A 423 5.77 36.40 14.78
C LYS A 423 6.12 37.84 14.38
N PHE A 424 5.17 38.57 13.80
CA PHE A 424 5.37 39.94 13.31
C PHE A 424 4.64 41.01 14.14
N SER A 425 3.75 40.61 15.07
CA SER A 425 2.96 41.51 15.91
C SER A 425 3.27 41.31 17.38
N SER A 426 3.58 42.42 18.09
CA SER A 426 3.85 42.41 19.55
C SER A 426 2.58 42.47 20.40
N ASP A 427 1.48 43.00 19.87
CA ASP A 427 0.22 43.17 20.58
C ASP A 427 -0.86 42.27 19.95
N LEU A 428 -1.22 41.21 20.66
CA LEU A 428 -2.30 40.32 20.32
C LEU A 428 -3.56 40.67 21.12
N ASP A 429 -4.70 40.73 20.49
CA ASP A 429 -5.97 40.82 21.19
C ASP A 429 -6.25 39.55 22.02
N PRO A 430 -7.04 39.63 23.11
CA PRO A 430 -7.27 38.49 24.00
C PRO A 430 -7.88 37.27 23.33
N VAL A 431 -8.73 37.46 22.28
CA VAL A 431 -9.37 36.36 21.56
C VAL A 431 -8.35 35.60 20.72
N THR A 432 -7.51 36.34 20.00
CA THR A 432 -6.40 35.75 19.22
C THR A 432 -5.39 35.03 20.11
N ALA A 433 -5.05 35.61 21.27
CA ALA A 433 -4.17 34.96 22.23
C ALA A 433 -4.75 33.64 22.77
N MET A 434 -6.06 33.60 23.05
CA MET A 434 -6.74 32.36 23.47
C MET A 434 -6.78 31.31 22.36
N ALA A 435 -7.01 31.71 21.12
CA ALA A 435 -7.01 30.79 19.98
C ALA A 435 -5.62 30.20 19.74
N LEU A 436 -4.57 30.99 19.87
CA LEU A 436 -3.18 30.55 19.78
C LEU A 436 -2.81 29.60 20.91
N ASP A 437 -3.20 29.88 22.16
CA ASP A 437 -2.93 28.99 23.31
C ASP A 437 -3.63 27.63 23.12
N LYS A 438 -4.91 27.64 22.76
CA LYS A 438 -5.68 26.42 22.45
C LYS A 438 -5.02 25.61 21.31
N GLY A 439 -4.61 26.27 20.23
CA GLY A 439 -3.98 25.64 19.08
C GLY A 439 -2.62 25.02 19.44
N ARG A 440 -1.78 25.69 20.23
CA ARG A 440 -0.51 25.17 20.74
C ARG A 440 -0.71 23.92 21.59
N LYS A 441 -1.66 23.95 22.53
CA LYS A 441 -1.97 22.80 23.39
C LYS A 441 -2.52 21.62 22.60
N ASN A 442 -3.38 21.87 21.60
CA ASN A 442 -3.86 20.84 20.69
C ASN A 442 -2.71 20.21 19.86
N ASN A 443 -1.75 21.01 19.41
CA ASN A 443 -0.55 20.49 18.75
C ASN A 443 0.23 19.52 19.65
N VAL A 444 0.41 19.86 20.92
CA VAL A 444 1.07 18.97 21.89
C VAL A 444 0.29 17.68 22.10
N LEU A 445 -1.05 17.76 22.19
CA LEU A 445 -1.90 16.59 22.30
C LEU A 445 -1.84 15.68 21.06
N LEU A 446 -1.63 16.24 19.87
CA LEU A 446 -1.55 15.49 18.62
C LEU A 446 -0.22 14.75 18.42
N VAL A 447 0.83 15.17 19.15
CA VAL A 447 2.11 14.45 19.14
C VAL A 447 1.92 13.04 19.69
N GLN A 448 2.53 12.07 19.02
CA GLN A 448 2.42 10.66 19.36
C GLN A 448 3.75 9.95 19.06
N PRO A 449 4.28 9.15 19.99
CA PRO A 449 5.49 8.37 19.76
C PRO A 449 5.25 7.29 18.71
N GLN A 450 6.31 6.91 18.00
CA GLN A 450 6.32 5.85 17.00
C GLN A 450 6.04 4.49 17.65
N TYR A 451 5.34 3.61 16.93
CA TYR A 451 4.96 2.25 17.36
C TYR A 451 4.09 2.22 18.63
N SER A 452 3.28 3.25 18.79
CA SER A 452 2.36 3.40 19.92
C SER A 452 0.99 3.89 19.45
N PRO A 453 0.30 3.13 18.59
CA PRO A 453 -1.04 3.48 18.14
C PRO A 453 -2.01 3.48 19.33
N MET A 454 -2.99 4.38 19.29
CA MET A 454 -3.95 4.62 20.37
C MET A 454 -5.35 4.14 19.95
N PRO A 455 -6.08 3.40 20.80
CA PRO A 455 -7.47 3.02 20.55
C PRO A 455 -8.37 4.25 20.35
N VAL A 456 -9.38 4.12 19.47
CA VAL A 456 -10.24 5.24 19.08
C VAL A 456 -10.99 5.88 20.26
N GLY A 457 -11.44 5.10 21.25
CA GLY A 457 -12.10 5.64 22.44
C GLY A 457 -11.20 6.59 23.23
N GLU A 458 -9.92 6.24 23.39
CA GLU A 458 -8.92 7.07 24.04
C GLU A 458 -8.60 8.34 23.23
N GLN A 459 -8.49 8.19 21.89
CA GLN A 459 -8.29 9.33 21.01
C GLN A 459 -9.43 10.34 21.15
N VAL A 460 -10.69 9.87 21.12
CA VAL A 460 -11.86 10.75 21.27
C VAL A 460 -11.87 11.44 22.62
N ALA A 461 -11.59 10.73 23.72
CA ALA A 461 -11.59 11.29 25.06
C ALA A 461 -10.54 12.40 25.22
N ILE A 462 -9.31 12.18 24.75
CA ILE A 462 -8.25 13.20 24.89
C ILE A 462 -8.45 14.38 23.94
N LEU A 463 -8.93 14.15 22.73
CA LEU A 463 -9.24 15.21 21.76
C LEU A 463 -10.42 16.07 22.22
N TYR A 464 -11.39 15.48 22.95
CA TYR A 464 -12.45 16.24 23.60
C TYR A 464 -11.90 17.29 24.56
N CYS A 465 -10.93 16.93 25.40
CA CYS A 465 -10.28 17.87 26.33
C CYS A 465 -9.65 19.06 25.59
N GLY A 466 -8.97 18.79 24.46
CA GLY A 466 -8.36 19.86 23.65
C GLY A 466 -9.39 20.73 22.92
N THR A 467 -10.35 20.13 22.24
CA THR A 467 -11.34 20.87 21.44
C THR A 467 -12.30 21.70 22.29
N LYS A 468 -12.63 21.23 23.49
CA LYS A 468 -13.45 21.97 24.48
C LYS A 468 -12.67 23.00 25.28
N GLY A 469 -11.34 23.05 25.14
CA GLY A 469 -10.49 24.02 25.85
C GLY A 469 -10.38 23.77 27.35
N LEU A 470 -10.54 22.49 27.79
CA LEU A 470 -10.42 22.12 29.21
C LEU A 470 -9.00 22.29 29.76
N LEU A 471 -8.02 22.51 28.88
CA LEU A 471 -6.60 22.70 29.23
C LEU A 471 -6.22 24.19 29.36
N ARG A 472 -7.17 25.09 29.34
CA ARG A 472 -6.90 26.55 29.31
C ARG A 472 -5.93 27.01 30.41
N ASP A 473 -6.14 26.53 31.61
CA ASP A 473 -5.38 26.98 32.81
C ASP A 473 -4.11 26.15 33.05
N LEU A 474 -3.84 25.17 32.21
CA LEU A 474 -2.67 24.29 32.31
C LEU A 474 -1.47 24.88 31.54
N PRO A 475 -0.27 25.00 32.13
CA PRO A 475 0.95 25.33 31.40
C PRO A 475 1.23 24.33 30.26
N ILE A 476 1.76 24.82 29.13
CA ILE A 476 2.00 23.98 27.92
C ILE A 476 2.92 22.80 28.19
N ASP A 477 3.93 23.00 29.07
CA ASP A 477 4.92 21.98 29.41
C ASP A 477 4.30 20.80 30.19
N LEU A 478 3.15 21.00 30.83
CA LEU A 478 2.42 19.97 31.58
C LEU A 478 1.35 19.24 30.76
N VAL A 479 1.13 19.60 29.51
CA VAL A 479 0.10 18.99 28.65
C VAL A 479 0.38 17.50 28.40
N GLN A 480 1.63 17.09 28.27
CA GLN A 480 2.00 15.67 28.10
C GLN A 480 1.77 14.87 29.39
N ASP A 481 2.08 15.44 30.55
CA ASP A 481 1.84 14.82 31.86
C ASP A 481 0.34 14.69 32.12
N PHE A 482 -0.44 15.71 31.75
CA PHE A 482 -1.90 15.66 31.74
C PHE A 482 -2.40 14.50 30.87
N GLN A 483 -1.96 14.41 29.62
CA GLN A 483 -2.39 13.33 28.70
C GLN A 483 -2.12 11.95 29.30
N THR A 484 -0.92 11.75 29.83
CA THR A 484 -0.51 10.46 30.40
C THR A 484 -1.37 10.10 31.63
N THR A 485 -1.55 11.06 32.53
CA THR A 485 -2.36 10.87 33.75
C THR A 485 -3.82 10.66 33.43
N PHE A 486 -4.38 11.46 32.51
CA PHE A 486 -5.77 11.37 32.08
C PHE A 486 -6.08 10.01 31.44
N LEU A 487 -5.27 9.58 30.47
CA LEU A 487 -5.48 8.28 29.82
C LEU A 487 -5.31 7.12 30.78
N SER A 488 -4.34 7.18 31.71
CA SER A 488 -4.17 6.15 32.74
C SER A 488 -5.40 6.04 33.62
N LYS A 489 -5.99 7.18 34.02
CA LYS A 489 -7.21 7.23 34.85
C LYS A 489 -8.42 6.72 34.07
N MET A 490 -8.57 7.11 32.80
CA MET A 490 -9.64 6.60 31.93
C MET A 490 -9.58 5.08 31.76
N ARG A 491 -8.41 4.51 31.55
CA ARG A 491 -8.20 3.05 31.45
C ARG A 491 -8.52 2.34 32.76
N ALA A 492 -8.15 2.92 33.89
CA ALA A 492 -8.33 2.26 35.20
C ALA A 492 -9.78 2.28 35.70
N PHE A 493 -10.52 3.36 35.44
CA PHE A 493 -11.81 3.58 36.06
C PHE A 493 -12.99 3.77 35.10
N HIS A 494 -12.74 4.08 33.83
CA HIS A 494 -13.75 4.52 32.87
C HIS A 494 -13.69 3.75 31.54
N THR A 495 -13.27 2.49 31.57
CA THR A 495 -13.23 1.66 30.36
C THR A 495 -14.63 1.36 29.85
N GLU A 496 -15.55 0.93 30.74
CA GLU A 496 -16.89 0.48 30.37
C GLU A 496 -17.88 1.64 30.16
N ASP A 497 -17.76 2.69 30.93
CA ASP A 497 -18.70 3.83 30.96
C ASP A 497 -18.31 4.98 30.01
N VAL A 498 -17.03 5.08 29.63
CA VAL A 498 -16.55 6.14 28.72
C VAL A 498 -15.86 5.57 27.47
N LEU A 499 -14.78 4.79 27.63
CA LEU A 499 -13.91 4.44 26.47
C LEU A 499 -14.62 3.47 25.50
N ALA A 500 -15.31 2.45 25.98
CA ALA A 500 -16.02 1.50 25.13
C ALA A 500 -17.22 2.14 24.40
N PRO A 501 -18.10 2.93 25.05
CA PRO A 501 -19.13 3.71 24.34
C PRO A 501 -18.56 4.68 23.29
N LEU A 502 -17.47 5.39 23.58
CA LEU A 502 -16.82 6.27 22.61
C LEU A 502 -16.31 5.48 21.40
N ALA A 503 -15.71 4.32 21.63
CA ALA A 503 -15.26 3.44 20.56
C ALA A 503 -16.44 2.92 19.70
N ALA A 504 -17.59 2.68 20.32
CA ALA A 504 -18.84 2.31 19.64
C ALA A 504 -19.55 3.50 18.95
N GLY A 505 -18.95 4.70 19.01
CA GLY A 505 -19.48 5.90 18.36
C GLY A 505 -20.52 6.67 19.17
N GLN A 506 -20.69 6.34 20.45
CA GLN A 506 -21.62 7.04 21.35
C GLN A 506 -20.91 8.22 22.02
N MET A 507 -21.59 9.36 22.07
CA MET A 507 -21.13 10.55 22.79
C MET A 507 -22.36 11.29 23.29
N ASN A 508 -22.64 11.17 24.57
CA ASN A 508 -23.76 11.79 25.29
C ASN A 508 -23.26 12.75 26.38
N ASP A 509 -24.17 13.42 27.04
CA ASP A 509 -23.85 14.42 28.06
C ASP A 509 -23.27 13.80 29.33
N ASP A 510 -23.64 12.56 29.67
CA ASP A 510 -23.08 11.83 30.82
C ASP A 510 -21.60 11.52 30.61
N ILE A 511 -21.23 11.02 29.43
CA ILE A 511 -19.84 10.78 29.03
C ILE A 511 -19.05 12.07 29.06
N ALA A 512 -19.61 13.16 28.52
CA ALA A 512 -19.00 14.48 28.52
C ALA A 512 -18.73 14.95 29.95
N ALA A 513 -19.72 14.85 30.85
CA ALA A 513 -19.60 15.25 32.25
C ALA A 513 -18.49 14.48 33.00
N ILE A 514 -18.35 13.17 32.74
CA ILE A 514 -17.28 12.36 33.33
C ILE A 514 -15.90 12.85 32.84
N ILE A 515 -15.74 13.05 31.52
CA ILE A 515 -14.48 13.52 30.94
C ILE A 515 -14.11 14.91 31.52
N GLU A 516 -15.07 15.83 31.58
CA GLU A 516 -14.88 17.19 32.10
C GLU A 516 -14.47 17.18 33.59
N LYS A 517 -15.14 16.37 34.41
CA LYS A 517 -14.84 16.21 35.83
C LYS A 517 -13.44 15.67 36.06
N GLU A 518 -13.07 14.61 35.33
CA GLU A 518 -11.75 14.00 35.48
C GLU A 518 -10.64 14.92 34.95
N ALA A 519 -10.87 15.61 33.83
CA ALA A 519 -9.95 16.60 33.30
C ALA A 519 -9.73 17.75 34.29
N ALA A 520 -10.78 18.33 34.88
CA ALA A 520 -10.70 19.41 35.87
C ALA A 520 -9.93 18.97 37.13
N SER A 521 -10.19 17.74 37.61
CA SER A 521 -9.46 17.17 38.76
C SER A 521 -7.94 17.08 38.55
N ILE A 522 -7.54 16.68 37.30
CA ILE A 522 -6.11 16.52 36.96
C ILE A 522 -5.46 17.87 36.73
N VAL A 523 -6.14 18.81 36.04
CA VAL A 523 -5.65 20.18 35.85
C VAL A 523 -5.39 20.84 37.18
N THR A 524 -6.33 20.76 38.13
CA THR A 524 -6.15 21.31 39.49
C THR A 524 -5.01 20.64 40.26
N GLY A 525 -4.72 19.39 40.04
CA GLY A 525 -3.64 18.65 40.68
C GLY A 525 -2.24 18.91 40.10
N LEU A 526 -2.18 19.39 38.85
CA LEU A 526 -0.94 19.69 38.12
C LEU A 526 -0.59 21.20 38.14
N SER A 527 -1.59 22.08 38.34
CA SER A 527 -1.41 23.53 38.52
C SER A 527 -1.02 23.85 39.93
#